data_5f47b86872173d11ac46b5b2092fbb28
#
_entry.id   5f47b86872173d11ac46b5b2092fbb28
#
_cell.length_a   1.000
_cell.length_b   1.000
_cell.length_c   1.000
_cell.angle_alpha   90.00
_cell.angle_beta   90.00
_cell.angle_gamma   90.00
#
_symmetry.space_group_name_H-M   'P 1'
#
loop_
_entity.id
_entity.type
_entity.pdbx_description
1 polymer ?
#
loop_
_entity_poly.entity_id
_entity_poly.type
_entity_poly.pdbx_seq_one_letter_code
_entity_poly.pdbx_strand_id
1 'polypeptide(L)'
;MKPDSFSSLEELVNTRMKQMNPREITHWQVKRFLEMAQHVYRFSSECSECLKFWKEIPSLAGRVDRLFEAPAGERIRYEKVSDEMLKHLRYRHGLYVKKYFITTYSVLGMMGGIIGGVLVAWLIQSMVSEPSLHIFRYAVLLGWLAGLVTGRITGYRKDRKVER
;
A
#
# COMPACT_ATOMS: atom_id res chain seq x y z
N MET A 1 -24.64 -15.26 10.62
CA MET A 1 -25.11 -15.26 9.22
C MET A 1 -23.87 -15.29 8.34
N LYS A 2 -23.63 -16.36 7.58
CA LYS A 2 -22.48 -16.41 6.63
C LYS A 2 -22.95 -15.73 5.35
N PRO A 3 -22.26 -14.70 4.85
CA PRO A 3 -22.61 -14.12 3.57
C PRO A 3 -22.26 -15.12 2.45
N ASP A 4 -23.28 -15.58 1.76
CA ASP A 4 -23.13 -16.52 0.63
C ASP A 4 -22.71 -15.77 -0.66
N SER A 5 -22.74 -14.45 -0.65
CA SER A 5 -22.36 -13.58 -1.76
C SER A 5 -21.54 -12.38 -1.29
N PHE A 6 -20.77 -11.79 -2.20
CA PHE A 6 -20.01 -10.56 -1.89
C PHE A 6 -20.95 -9.40 -1.54
N SER A 7 -22.13 -9.28 -2.17
CA SER A 7 -23.10 -8.22 -1.90
C SER A 7 -23.58 -8.22 -0.44
N SER A 8 -23.83 -9.40 0.14
CA SER A 8 -24.25 -9.50 1.55
C SER A 8 -23.11 -9.16 2.52
N LEU A 9 -21.87 -9.45 2.16
CA LEU A 9 -20.67 -9.03 2.92
C LEU A 9 -20.51 -7.51 2.87
N GLU A 10 -20.66 -6.92 1.69
CA GLU A 10 -20.55 -5.48 1.46
C GLU A 10 -21.61 -4.71 2.27
N GLU A 11 -22.84 -5.17 2.26
CA GLU A 11 -23.92 -4.58 3.05
C GLU A 11 -23.63 -4.66 4.56
N LEU A 12 -23.14 -5.82 5.05
CA LEU A 12 -22.74 -6.00 6.42
C LEU A 12 -21.64 -5.00 6.82
N VAL A 13 -20.57 -4.91 6.03
CA VAL A 13 -19.43 -4.00 6.30
C VAL A 13 -19.89 -2.54 6.24
N ASN A 14 -20.68 -2.17 5.24
CA ASN A 14 -21.21 -0.80 5.10
C ASN A 14 -22.11 -0.42 6.29
N THR A 15 -22.93 -1.34 6.78
CA THR A 15 -23.75 -1.13 7.98
C THR A 15 -22.90 -0.91 9.21
N ARG A 16 -21.82 -1.70 9.38
CA ARG A 16 -20.87 -1.52 10.48
C ARG A 16 -20.10 -0.21 10.38
N MET A 17 -19.63 0.15 9.18
CA MET A 17 -18.94 1.43 8.95
C MET A 17 -19.77 2.67 9.32
N LYS A 18 -21.10 2.61 9.18
CA LYS A 18 -21.98 3.71 9.61
C LYS A 18 -21.95 3.96 11.13
N GLN A 19 -21.59 2.95 11.91
CA GLN A 19 -21.48 3.01 13.37
C GLN A 19 -20.08 3.42 13.85
N MET A 20 -19.08 3.43 12.94
CA MET A 20 -17.69 3.72 13.24
C MET A 20 -17.34 5.20 13.05
N ASN A 21 -16.36 5.66 13.82
CA ASN A 21 -15.76 6.97 13.57
C ASN A 21 -14.96 6.96 12.26
N PRO A 22 -15.00 8.02 11.43
CA PRO A 22 -14.18 8.13 10.22
C PRO A 22 -12.68 7.90 10.43
N ARG A 23 -12.14 8.26 11.60
CA ARG A 23 -10.75 7.99 11.96
C ARG A 23 -10.47 6.49 12.13
N GLU A 24 -11.38 5.75 12.72
CA GLU A 24 -11.28 4.29 12.90
C GLU A 24 -11.34 3.56 11.56
N ILE A 25 -12.28 3.95 10.68
CA ILE A 25 -12.40 3.40 9.32
C ILE A 25 -11.08 3.56 8.56
N THR A 26 -10.44 4.73 8.71
CA THR A 26 -9.15 5.01 8.07
C THR A 26 -8.01 4.24 8.72
N HIS A 27 -7.95 4.18 10.05
CA HIS A 27 -6.92 3.49 10.82
C HIS A 27 -6.91 1.99 10.49
N TRP A 28 -8.07 1.34 10.55
CA TRP A 28 -8.22 -0.09 10.23
C TRP A 28 -8.28 -0.40 8.74
N GLN A 29 -8.20 0.61 7.88
CA GLN A 29 -8.26 0.47 6.42
C GLN A 29 -9.45 -0.36 5.94
N VAL A 30 -10.63 -0.18 6.56
CA VAL A 30 -11.82 -1.02 6.34
C VAL A 30 -12.23 -1.05 4.87
N LYS A 31 -12.15 0.10 4.18
CA LYS A 31 -12.46 0.19 2.74
C LYS A 31 -11.50 -0.69 1.91
N ARG A 32 -10.20 -0.66 2.25
CA ARG A 32 -9.20 -1.50 1.60
C ARG A 32 -9.43 -2.99 1.87
N PHE A 33 -9.80 -3.34 3.11
CA PHE A 33 -10.19 -4.70 3.46
C PHE A 33 -11.36 -5.18 2.59
N LEU A 34 -12.39 -4.34 2.36
CA LEU A 34 -13.52 -4.66 1.51
C LEU A 34 -13.13 -4.84 0.04
N GLU A 35 -12.25 -3.98 -0.50
CA GLU A 35 -11.70 -4.14 -1.86
C GLU A 35 -10.94 -5.46 -2.00
N MET A 36 -10.09 -5.81 -1.03
CA MET A 36 -9.39 -7.10 -1.02
C MET A 36 -10.35 -8.28 -0.93
N ALA A 37 -11.39 -8.19 -0.11
CA ALA A 37 -12.43 -9.22 0.02
C ALA A 37 -13.17 -9.46 -1.32
N GLN A 38 -13.41 -8.41 -2.10
CA GLN A 38 -14.00 -8.52 -3.44
C GLN A 38 -13.11 -9.34 -4.38
N HIS A 39 -11.82 -9.06 -4.38
CA HIS A 39 -10.86 -9.81 -5.20
C HIS A 39 -10.73 -11.26 -4.73
N VAL A 40 -10.66 -11.49 -3.42
CA VAL A 40 -10.65 -12.85 -2.84
C VAL A 40 -11.89 -13.63 -3.25
N TYR A 41 -13.06 -13.02 -3.18
CA TYR A 41 -14.31 -13.65 -3.64
C TYR A 41 -14.24 -14.03 -5.12
N ARG A 42 -13.78 -13.11 -5.98
CA ARG A 42 -13.65 -13.35 -7.42
C ARG A 42 -12.75 -14.55 -7.75
N PHE A 43 -11.65 -14.73 -7.00
CA PHE A 43 -10.72 -15.84 -7.24
C PHE A 43 -11.00 -17.07 -6.38
N SER A 44 -12.01 -17.05 -5.52
CA SER A 44 -12.30 -18.17 -4.60
C SER A 44 -12.72 -19.47 -5.29
N SER A 45 -13.24 -19.38 -6.52
CA SER A 45 -13.56 -20.55 -7.35
C SER A 45 -12.33 -21.24 -7.97
N GLU A 46 -11.23 -20.50 -8.17
CA GLU A 46 -10.05 -20.95 -8.89
C GLU A 46 -8.82 -21.13 -7.98
N CYS A 47 -8.82 -20.52 -6.79
CA CYS A 47 -7.70 -20.51 -5.88
C CYS A 47 -8.12 -21.02 -4.49
N SER A 48 -7.50 -22.13 -4.05
CA SER A 48 -7.79 -22.74 -2.75
C SER A 48 -7.46 -21.85 -1.55
N GLU A 49 -6.44 -20.98 -1.67
CA GLU A 49 -6.10 -20.02 -0.62
C GLU A 49 -7.10 -18.86 -0.57
N CYS A 50 -7.55 -18.35 -1.71
CA CYS A 50 -8.64 -17.38 -1.75
C CYS A 50 -9.92 -17.97 -1.14
N LEU A 51 -10.22 -19.24 -1.38
CA LEU A 51 -11.35 -19.91 -0.75
C LEU A 51 -11.20 -19.99 0.79
N LYS A 52 -9.99 -20.22 1.30
CA LYS A 52 -9.73 -20.19 2.75
C LYS A 52 -9.98 -18.80 3.32
N PHE A 53 -9.41 -17.77 2.70
CA PHE A 53 -9.65 -16.39 3.13
C PHE A 53 -11.13 -16.02 3.06
N TRP A 54 -11.83 -16.41 2.00
CA TRP A 54 -13.26 -16.14 1.86
C TRP A 54 -14.08 -16.71 3.01
N LYS A 55 -13.74 -17.90 3.50
CA LYS A 55 -14.40 -18.51 4.67
C LYS A 55 -14.12 -17.77 5.99
N GLU A 56 -13.00 -17.07 6.10
CA GLU A 56 -12.58 -16.35 7.30
C GLU A 56 -13.08 -14.89 7.32
N ILE A 57 -13.15 -14.23 6.17
CA ILE A 57 -13.56 -12.83 6.00
C ILE A 57 -14.87 -12.49 6.74
N PRO A 58 -15.96 -13.27 6.68
CA PRO A 58 -17.21 -12.93 7.36
C PRO A 58 -17.09 -12.80 8.88
N SER A 59 -16.21 -13.59 9.50
CA SER A 59 -15.97 -13.53 10.92
C SER A 59 -15.24 -12.25 11.33
N LEU A 60 -14.35 -11.75 10.48
CA LEU A 60 -13.61 -10.50 10.69
C LEU A 60 -14.50 -9.29 10.40
N ALA A 61 -15.24 -9.32 9.29
CA ALA A 61 -16.16 -8.28 8.90
C ALA A 61 -17.26 -8.01 9.93
N GLY A 62 -17.77 -9.07 10.57
CA GLY A 62 -18.81 -8.96 11.61
C GLY A 62 -18.36 -8.26 12.90
N ARG A 63 -17.04 -8.04 13.07
CA ARG A 63 -16.46 -7.43 14.29
C ARG A 63 -15.65 -6.16 14.00
N VAL A 64 -15.68 -5.70 12.79
CA VAL A 64 -14.87 -4.55 12.34
C VAL A 64 -15.16 -3.28 13.13
N ASP A 65 -16.40 -3.09 13.54
CA ASP A 65 -16.87 -1.96 14.36
C ASP A 65 -16.34 -1.97 15.79
N ARG A 66 -15.91 -3.13 16.30
CA ARG A 66 -15.41 -3.31 17.66
C ARG A 66 -13.91 -3.47 17.76
N LEU A 67 -13.18 -3.37 16.66
CA LEU A 67 -11.72 -3.56 16.64
C LEU A 67 -10.98 -2.62 17.59
N PHE A 68 -11.49 -1.42 17.82
CA PHE A 68 -10.86 -0.45 18.73
C PHE A 68 -10.95 -0.91 20.20
N GLU A 69 -12.06 -1.51 20.58
CA GLU A 69 -12.31 -2.04 21.93
C GLU A 69 -11.89 -3.50 22.08
N ALA A 70 -11.58 -4.18 20.97
CA ALA A 70 -11.26 -5.58 20.94
C ALA A 70 -9.95 -5.91 21.68
N PRO A 71 -9.83 -7.12 22.26
CA PRO A 71 -8.57 -7.62 22.80
C PRO A 71 -7.45 -7.58 21.76
N ALA A 72 -6.21 -7.40 22.20
CA ALA A 72 -5.05 -7.31 21.32
C ALA A 72 -4.95 -8.47 20.32
N GLY A 73 -5.33 -9.69 20.74
CA GLY A 73 -5.32 -10.87 19.87
C GLY A 73 -6.27 -10.77 18.66
N GLU A 74 -7.44 -10.16 18.80
CA GLU A 74 -8.38 -9.99 17.69
C GLU A 74 -7.87 -8.92 16.70
N ARG A 75 -7.29 -7.84 17.20
CA ARG A 75 -6.67 -6.79 16.37
C ARG A 75 -5.51 -7.34 15.57
N ILE A 76 -4.60 -8.05 16.22
CA ILE A 76 -3.45 -8.71 15.58
C ILE A 76 -3.93 -9.71 14.51
N ARG A 77 -5.00 -10.47 14.80
CA ARG A 77 -5.56 -11.41 13.83
C ARG A 77 -6.11 -10.70 12.59
N TYR A 78 -6.86 -9.60 12.78
CA TYR A 78 -7.38 -8.81 11.67
C TYR A 78 -6.25 -8.27 10.77
N GLU A 79 -5.22 -7.67 11.38
CA GLU A 79 -4.04 -7.15 10.65
C GLU A 79 -3.30 -8.27 9.92
N LYS A 80 -3.04 -9.38 10.59
CA LYS A 80 -2.34 -10.54 10.02
C LYS A 80 -3.07 -11.10 8.80
N VAL A 81 -4.37 -11.35 8.91
CA VAL A 81 -5.17 -11.88 7.80
C VAL A 81 -5.25 -10.87 6.65
N SER A 82 -5.41 -9.57 6.96
CA SER A 82 -5.40 -8.51 5.95
C SER A 82 -4.07 -8.44 5.18
N ASP A 83 -2.94 -8.56 5.89
CA ASP A 83 -1.61 -8.57 5.29
C ASP A 83 -1.34 -9.84 4.46
N GLU A 84 -1.78 -10.99 4.94
CA GLU A 84 -1.67 -12.27 4.22
C GLU A 84 -2.50 -12.25 2.94
N MET A 85 -3.74 -11.76 3.00
CA MET A 85 -4.58 -11.55 1.82
C MET A 85 -3.90 -10.63 0.80
N LEU A 86 -3.37 -9.50 1.26
CA LEU A 86 -2.67 -8.55 0.39
C LEU A 86 -1.46 -9.19 -0.29
N LYS A 87 -0.63 -9.91 0.48
CA LYS A 87 0.54 -10.62 -0.06
C LYS A 87 0.12 -11.66 -1.08
N HIS A 88 -0.88 -12.47 -0.76
CA HIS A 88 -1.39 -13.51 -1.66
C HIS A 88 -1.93 -12.90 -2.97
N LEU A 89 -2.79 -11.88 -2.89
CA LEU A 89 -3.36 -11.21 -4.06
C LEU A 89 -2.26 -10.59 -4.93
N ARG A 90 -1.23 -10.01 -4.31
CA ARG A 90 -0.09 -9.41 -5.04
C ARG A 90 0.75 -10.45 -5.76
N TYR A 91 1.20 -11.49 -5.04
CA TYR A 91 2.16 -12.43 -5.58
C TYR A 91 1.52 -13.48 -6.49
N ARG A 92 0.29 -13.90 -6.19
CA ARG A 92 -0.37 -14.98 -6.94
C ARG A 92 -1.27 -14.48 -8.06
N HIS A 93 -1.96 -13.34 -7.83
CA HIS A 93 -2.94 -12.80 -8.77
C HIS A 93 -2.48 -11.49 -9.42
N GLY A 94 -1.27 -10.99 -9.10
CA GLY A 94 -0.71 -9.78 -9.71
C GLY A 94 -1.48 -8.48 -9.38
N LEU A 95 -2.32 -8.52 -8.33
CA LEU A 95 -3.13 -7.37 -7.95
C LEU A 95 -2.34 -6.45 -7.03
N TYR A 96 -2.06 -5.25 -7.50
CA TYR A 96 -1.39 -4.21 -6.74
C TYR A 96 -2.39 -3.20 -6.21
N VAL A 97 -2.16 -2.73 -4.99
CA VAL A 97 -2.96 -1.64 -4.41
C VAL A 97 -2.76 -0.39 -5.25
N LYS A 98 -3.84 0.33 -5.47
CA LYS A 98 -3.83 1.62 -6.19
C LYS A 98 -2.71 2.54 -5.68
N LYS A 99 -1.94 3.13 -6.58
CA LYS A 99 -0.78 3.99 -6.29
C LYS A 99 0.46 3.28 -5.67
N TYR A 100 0.51 1.95 -5.69
CA TYR A 100 1.66 1.21 -5.15
C TYR A 100 2.97 1.60 -5.83
N PHE A 101 2.98 1.62 -7.16
CA PHE A 101 4.18 1.93 -7.94
C PHE A 101 4.59 3.40 -7.80
N ILE A 102 3.64 4.34 -7.74
CA ILE A 102 3.95 5.75 -7.49
C ILE A 102 4.74 5.91 -6.20
N THR A 103 4.26 5.31 -5.11
CA THR A 103 4.93 5.43 -3.80
C THR A 103 6.30 4.78 -3.81
N THR A 104 6.39 3.54 -4.31
CA THR A 104 7.65 2.77 -4.33
C THR A 104 8.72 3.45 -5.19
N TYR A 105 8.35 3.86 -6.42
CA TYR A 105 9.30 4.51 -7.34
C TYR A 105 9.66 5.93 -6.90
N SER A 106 8.78 6.65 -6.20
CA SER A 106 9.12 7.95 -5.61
C SER A 106 10.19 7.82 -4.52
N VAL A 107 10.07 6.83 -3.65
CA VAL A 107 11.07 6.56 -2.59
C VAL A 107 12.40 6.13 -3.21
N LEU A 108 12.37 5.18 -4.15
CA LEU A 108 13.58 4.72 -4.85
C LEU A 108 14.25 5.84 -5.63
N GLY A 109 13.46 6.66 -6.34
CA GLY A 109 13.95 7.81 -7.08
C GLY A 109 14.60 8.85 -6.16
N MET A 110 13.96 9.14 -5.02
CA MET A 110 14.49 10.04 -4.01
C MET A 110 15.85 9.55 -3.48
N MET A 111 15.95 8.29 -3.09
CA MET A 111 17.22 7.71 -2.60
C MET A 111 18.31 7.72 -3.68
N GLY A 112 17.97 7.29 -4.90
CA GLY A 112 18.89 7.32 -6.05
C GLY A 112 19.33 8.75 -6.39
N GLY A 113 18.42 9.71 -6.29
CA GLY A 113 18.71 11.12 -6.52
C GLY A 113 19.68 11.72 -5.48
N ILE A 114 19.54 11.36 -4.20
CA ILE A 114 20.48 11.77 -3.16
C ILE A 114 21.87 11.19 -3.44
N ILE A 115 21.96 9.88 -3.71
CA ILE A 115 23.23 9.23 -4.03
C ILE A 115 23.88 9.86 -5.26
N GLY A 116 23.12 10.06 -6.34
CA GLY A 116 23.59 10.73 -7.54
C GLY A 116 24.07 12.15 -7.29
N GLY A 117 23.31 12.92 -6.49
CA GLY A 117 23.69 14.28 -6.08
C GLY A 117 25.01 14.33 -5.29
N VAL A 118 25.22 13.38 -4.38
CA VAL A 118 26.49 13.26 -3.63
C VAL A 118 27.65 12.94 -4.58
N LEU A 119 27.47 12.00 -5.50
CA LEU A 119 28.49 11.64 -6.47
C LEU A 119 28.86 12.81 -7.40
N VAL A 120 27.88 13.55 -7.89
CA VAL A 120 28.11 14.76 -8.71
C VAL A 120 28.82 15.83 -7.89
N ALA A 121 28.40 16.07 -6.66
CA ALA A 121 29.07 17.02 -5.78
C ALA A 121 30.54 16.64 -5.53
N TRP A 122 30.82 15.36 -5.30
CA TRP A 122 32.17 14.87 -5.11
C TRP A 122 33.03 15.04 -6.36
N LEU A 123 32.49 14.74 -7.55
CA LEU A 123 33.18 14.96 -8.83
C LEU A 123 33.50 16.45 -9.07
N ILE A 124 32.55 17.34 -8.81
CA ILE A 124 32.78 18.80 -8.97
C ILE A 124 33.86 19.26 -8.00
N GLN A 125 33.81 18.82 -6.73
CA GLN A 125 34.82 19.20 -5.74
C GLN A 125 36.21 18.69 -6.06
N SER A 126 36.35 17.54 -6.72
CA SER A 126 37.65 17.01 -7.15
C SER A 126 38.30 17.83 -8.27
N MET A 127 37.49 18.63 -9.01
CA MET A 127 37.96 19.48 -10.11
C MET A 127 38.20 20.93 -9.68
N VAL A 128 37.72 21.36 -8.53
CA VAL A 128 37.82 22.74 -8.02
C VAL A 128 38.80 22.79 -6.86
N SER A 129 39.73 23.72 -6.93
CA SER A 129 40.82 23.84 -5.92
C SER A 129 40.31 24.26 -4.54
N GLU A 130 39.18 24.92 -4.45
CA GLU A 130 38.57 25.30 -3.16
C GLU A 130 37.22 24.58 -2.95
N PRO A 131 37.13 23.69 -1.95
CA PRO A 131 35.87 22.98 -1.64
C PRO A 131 34.84 23.94 -1.09
N SER A 132 33.70 24.10 -1.82
CA SER A 132 32.58 24.93 -1.40
C SER A 132 31.41 24.08 -0.87
N LEU A 133 31.10 24.23 0.42
CA LEU A 133 29.97 23.54 1.06
C LEU A 133 28.62 23.88 0.39
N HIS A 134 28.52 25.04 -0.24
CA HIS A 134 27.32 25.45 -0.96
C HIS A 134 27.08 24.60 -2.20
N ILE A 135 28.11 24.27 -2.99
CA ILE A 135 28.01 23.41 -4.17
C ILE A 135 27.51 22.03 -3.77
N PHE A 136 28.03 21.47 -2.69
CA PHE A 136 27.59 20.19 -2.17
C PHE A 136 26.10 20.17 -1.81
N ARG A 137 25.64 21.18 -1.07
CA ARG A 137 24.22 21.31 -0.67
C ARG A 137 23.29 21.41 -1.87
N TYR A 138 23.62 22.25 -2.84
CA TYR A 138 22.78 22.42 -4.04
C TYR A 138 22.77 21.18 -4.92
N ALA A 139 23.87 20.50 -5.11
CA ALA A 139 23.94 19.27 -5.89
C ALA A 139 23.07 18.16 -5.28
N VAL A 140 23.14 17.98 -3.95
CA VAL A 140 22.32 16.99 -3.24
C VAL A 140 20.82 17.35 -3.30
N LEU A 141 20.46 18.63 -3.11
CA LEU A 141 19.07 19.09 -3.21
C LEU A 141 18.48 18.90 -4.62
N LEU A 142 19.24 19.28 -5.64
CA LEU A 142 18.82 19.12 -7.04
C LEU A 142 18.71 17.62 -7.40
N GLY A 143 19.65 16.80 -6.97
CA GLY A 143 19.60 15.36 -7.14
C GLY A 143 18.36 14.75 -6.49
N TRP A 144 18.06 15.13 -5.25
CA TRP A 144 16.88 14.69 -4.53
C TRP A 144 15.58 15.06 -5.25
N LEU A 145 15.43 16.32 -5.67
CA LEU A 145 14.25 16.79 -6.41
C LEU A 145 14.09 16.07 -7.76
N ALA A 146 15.18 15.97 -8.54
CA ALA A 146 15.17 15.28 -9.82
C ALA A 146 14.79 13.79 -9.65
N GLY A 147 15.36 13.13 -8.65
CA GLY A 147 15.05 11.73 -8.34
C GLY A 147 13.58 11.54 -7.92
N LEU A 148 13.03 12.45 -7.11
CA LEU A 148 11.64 12.40 -6.70
C LEU A 148 10.68 12.57 -7.89
N VAL A 149 10.95 13.54 -8.77
CA VAL A 149 10.12 13.81 -9.96
C VAL A 149 10.17 12.63 -10.94
N THR A 150 11.36 12.13 -11.26
CA THR A 150 11.53 10.99 -12.19
C THR A 150 10.92 9.72 -11.62
N GLY A 151 11.09 9.44 -10.33
CA GLY A 151 10.47 8.32 -9.64
C GLY A 151 8.95 8.39 -9.68
N ARG A 152 8.37 9.57 -9.44
CA ARG A 152 6.92 9.78 -9.48
C ARG A 152 6.33 9.59 -10.89
N ILE A 153 6.99 10.13 -11.92
CA ILE A 153 6.56 9.97 -13.33
C ILE A 153 6.60 8.49 -13.73
N THR A 154 7.69 7.80 -13.40
CA THR A 154 7.86 6.37 -13.71
C THR A 154 6.83 5.51 -13.00
N GLY A 155 6.61 5.77 -11.70
CA GLY A 155 5.58 5.10 -10.90
C GLY A 155 4.17 5.30 -11.46
N TYR A 156 3.82 6.53 -11.82
CA TYR A 156 2.52 6.86 -12.43
C TYR A 156 2.28 6.13 -13.76
N ARG A 157 3.30 6.07 -14.62
CA ARG A 157 3.21 5.32 -15.89
C ARG A 157 2.99 3.83 -15.66
N LYS A 158 3.59 3.26 -14.61
CA LYS A 158 3.47 1.83 -14.29
C LYS A 158 2.13 1.50 -13.65
N ASP A 159 1.63 2.33 -12.72
CA ASP A 159 0.29 2.18 -12.15
C ASP A 159 -0.79 2.20 -13.24
N ARG A 160 -0.68 3.12 -14.22
CA ARG A 160 -1.63 3.23 -15.34
C ARG A 160 -1.63 2.00 -16.27
N LYS A 161 -0.52 1.26 -16.36
CA LYS A 161 -0.44 0.02 -17.16
C LYS A 161 -1.10 -1.18 -16.45
N VAL A 162 -1.13 -1.18 -15.14
CA VAL A 162 -1.71 -2.28 -14.34
C VAL A 162 -3.22 -2.08 -14.14
N GLU A 163 -3.71 -0.84 -14.22
CA GLU A 163 -5.16 -0.54 -14.14
C GLU A 163 -5.91 -0.86 -15.47
N ARG A 164 -5.22 -1.23 -16.55
CA ARG A 164 -5.83 -1.66 -17.82
C ARG A 164 -5.91 -3.17 -17.94
#